data_ed78f41791a397fa3fdc0f224331dae2
#
_entry.id   ed78f41791a397fa3fdc0f224331dae2
#
_cell.length_a   1.000
_cell.length_b   1.000
_cell.length_c   1.000
_cell.angle_alpha   90.00
_cell.angle_beta   90.00
_cell.angle_gamma   90.00
#
_symmetry.space_group_name_H-M   'P 1'
#
loop_
_entity.id
_entity.type
_entity.pdbx_description
1 polymer ?
#
loop_
_entity_poly.entity_id
_entity_poly.type
_entity_poly.pdbx_seq_one_letter_code
_entity_poly.pdbx_strand_id
1 'polypeptide(L)'
;VPYISDLNDMIRMETLKKDIVYQILYYLSDNDNYDDLMHTVIYGKPGSGKTEISKIIADINVNLGFLSKGHIKFAKRSDMIAEYLGQTAIKTQKLLNSCKGGCLIIDEAYSLGNSDKRDSYSKECIDVLNQFLTENKKDFMCIIIGYEEELQKCFFSHNPGLDRRFPWKYKIEPYGPKELLQIFNLLF
;
A
#
# COMPACT_ATOMS: atom_id res chain seq x y z
N VAL A 1 -4.58 14.21 17.32
CA VAL A 1 -5.27 13.27 16.41
C VAL A 1 -4.86 11.87 16.86
N PRO A 2 -5.77 10.94 17.27
CA PRO A 2 -5.43 9.66 17.89
C PRO A 2 -4.44 8.82 17.04
N TYR A 3 -4.60 8.78 15.73
CA TYR A 3 -3.77 7.97 14.82
C TYR A 3 -2.31 8.43 14.70
N ILE A 4 -2.00 9.70 14.98
CA ILE A 4 -0.61 10.18 15.08
C ILE A 4 0.00 9.68 16.39
N SER A 5 -0.80 9.54 17.44
CA SER A 5 -0.38 8.86 18.67
C SER A 5 -0.02 7.41 18.40
N ASP A 6 -0.87 6.68 17.67
CA ASP A 6 -0.64 5.27 17.33
C ASP A 6 0.67 5.08 16.54
N LEU A 7 0.96 5.99 15.60
CA LEU A 7 2.25 6.01 14.91
C LEU A 7 3.42 6.23 15.87
N ASN A 8 3.27 7.16 16.82
CA ASN A 8 4.29 7.49 17.79
C ASN A 8 4.52 6.33 18.80
N ASP A 9 3.46 5.62 19.14
CA ASP A 9 3.47 4.52 20.11
C ASP A 9 4.09 3.23 19.55
N MET A 10 4.27 3.14 18.22
CA MET A 10 5.01 2.03 17.63
C MET A 10 6.46 1.98 18.13
N ILE A 11 6.87 0.79 18.54
CA ILE A 11 8.23 0.57 19.02
C ILE A 11 9.22 0.72 17.88
N ARG A 12 10.26 1.55 18.07
CA ARG A 12 11.28 1.84 17.06
C ARG A 12 10.67 2.55 15.82
N MET A 13 11.33 2.43 14.69
CA MET A 13 10.92 2.99 13.39
C MET A 13 11.01 4.51 13.29
N GLU A 14 11.96 5.13 14.01
CA GLU A 14 12.09 6.59 14.06
C GLU A 14 12.28 7.24 12.68
N THR A 15 13.04 6.60 11.79
CA THR A 15 13.21 7.07 10.41
C THR A 15 11.89 7.00 9.64
N LEU A 16 11.22 5.83 9.72
CA LEU A 16 9.93 5.62 9.07
C LEU A 16 8.87 6.61 9.58
N LYS A 17 8.79 6.84 10.89
CA LYS A 17 7.88 7.82 11.48
C LYS A 17 8.11 9.23 10.92
N LYS A 18 9.38 9.64 10.83
CA LYS A 18 9.76 10.92 10.22
C LYS A 18 9.35 11.00 8.75
N ASP A 19 9.62 9.96 7.99
CA ASP A 19 9.29 9.94 6.55
C ASP A 19 7.78 10.00 6.31
N ILE A 20 6.97 9.32 7.14
CA ILE A 20 5.51 9.42 7.11
C ILE A 20 5.05 10.85 7.46
N VAL A 21 5.63 11.47 8.47
CA VAL A 21 5.32 12.86 8.84
C VAL A 21 5.71 13.80 7.70
N TYR A 22 6.85 13.61 7.05
CA TYR A 22 7.24 14.41 5.88
C TYR A 22 6.25 14.24 4.72
N GLN A 23 5.79 13.03 4.44
CA GLN A 23 4.75 12.79 3.44
C GLN A 23 3.47 13.57 3.75
N ILE A 24 3.03 13.52 5.00
CA ILE A 24 1.83 14.24 5.46
C ILE A 24 2.01 15.75 5.30
N LEU A 25 3.14 16.30 5.78
CA LEU A 25 3.45 17.72 5.68
C LEU A 25 3.55 18.17 4.22
N TYR A 26 4.10 17.34 3.34
CA TYR A 26 4.16 17.60 1.91
C TYR A 26 2.75 17.83 1.33
N TYR A 27 1.78 16.95 1.62
CA TYR A 27 0.40 17.13 1.14
C TYR A 27 -0.35 18.28 1.83
N LEU A 28 0.01 18.63 3.05
CA LEU A 28 -0.61 19.76 3.76
C LEU A 28 -0.03 21.12 3.33
N SER A 29 1.22 21.16 2.86
CA SER A 29 1.91 22.42 2.55
C SER A 29 1.61 22.99 1.16
N ASP A 30 1.08 22.16 0.27
CA ASP A 30 0.93 22.53 -1.14
C ASP A 30 -0.53 22.52 -1.57
N ASN A 31 -1.12 23.71 -1.60
CA ASN A 31 -2.50 23.93 -2.01
C ASN A 31 -2.76 23.63 -3.50
N ASP A 32 -1.73 23.49 -4.33
CA ASP A 32 -1.85 23.30 -5.78
C ASP A 32 -1.43 21.90 -6.29
N ASN A 33 -0.75 21.07 -5.47
CA ASN A 33 -0.24 19.76 -5.87
C ASN A 33 -1.22 18.59 -5.67
N TYR A 34 -2.51 18.81 -5.90
CA TYR A 34 -3.51 17.74 -5.97
C TYR A 34 -3.26 16.70 -7.09
N ASP A 35 -2.16 16.84 -7.82
CA ASP A 35 -1.80 15.95 -8.93
C ASP A 35 -0.83 14.84 -8.52
N ASP A 36 -0.29 14.88 -7.31
CA ASP A 36 0.67 13.91 -6.83
C ASP A 36 0.02 12.63 -6.31
N LEU A 37 0.71 11.52 -6.57
CA LEU A 37 0.23 10.18 -6.22
C LEU A 37 0.51 9.89 -4.74
N MET A 38 -0.55 9.54 -3.98
CA MET A 38 -0.44 9.12 -2.57
C MET A 38 -0.05 7.64 -2.41
N HIS A 39 0.14 6.93 -3.53
CA HIS A 39 0.35 5.48 -3.46
C HIS A 39 1.68 5.14 -2.81
N THR A 40 1.66 4.12 -1.95
CA THR A 40 2.75 3.79 -1.03
C THR A 40 3.14 2.33 -1.14
N VAL A 41 4.43 2.04 -1.04
CA VAL A 41 4.97 0.68 -0.91
C VAL A 41 5.56 0.51 0.48
N ILE A 42 5.26 -0.62 1.13
CA ILE A 42 5.85 -0.99 2.41
C ILE A 42 6.61 -2.30 2.27
N TYR A 43 7.91 -2.21 2.40
CA TYR A 43 8.81 -3.36 2.38
C TYR A 43 9.17 -3.82 3.78
N GLY A 44 9.29 -5.12 3.99
CA GLY A 44 9.80 -5.65 5.26
C GLY A 44 9.71 -7.16 5.34
N LYS A 45 10.45 -7.73 6.29
CA LYS A 45 10.43 -9.17 6.57
C LYS A 45 9.10 -9.61 7.20
N PRO A 46 8.79 -10.92 7.24
CA PRO A 46 7.63 -11.43 7.97
C PRO A 46 7.65 -10.96 9.42
N GLY A 47 6.47 -10.62 9.97
CA GLY A 47 6.34 -10.20 11.38
C GLY A 47 6.94 -8.82 11.71
N SER A 48 7.32 -8.00 10.72
CA SER A 48 7.88 -6.66 10.97
C SER A 48 6.85 -5.56 11.19
N GLY A 49 5.55 -5.87 11.24
CA GLY A 49 4.48 -4.87 11.46
C GLY A 49 3.99 -4.14 10.20
N LYS A 50 4.31 -4.64 8.99
CA LYS A 50 3.90 -4.00 7.72
C LYS A 50 2.41 -3.71 7.63
N THR A 51 1.59 -4.69 7.98
CA THR A 51 0.12 -4.57 7.90
C THR A 51 -0.39 -3.52 8.89
N GLU A 52 0.18 -3.45 10.10
CA GLU A 52 -0.22 -2.46 11.09
C GLU A 52 0.16 -1.04 10.65
N ILE A 53 1.39 -0.83 10.19
CA ILE A 53 1.84 0.45 9.65
C ILE A 53 0.96 0.89 8.46
N SER A 54 0.56 -0.04 7.58
CA SER A 54 -0.30 0.30 6.44
C SER A 54 -1.67 0.81 6.85
N LYS A 55 -2.25 0.25 7.92
CA LYS A 55 -3.50 0.75 8.50
C LYS A 55 -3.32 2.15 9.06
N ILE A 56 -2.28 2.36 9.87
CA ILE A 56 -1.99 3.66 10.49
C ILE A 56 -1.82 4.74 9.40
N ILE A 57 -1.07 4.47 8.34
CA ILE A 57 -0.90 5.40 7.21
C ILE A 57 -2.25 5.69 6.54
N ALA A 58 -3.04 4.66 6.27
CA ALA A 58 -4.35 4.81 5.67
C ALA A 58 -5.30 5.63 6.57
N ASP A 59 -5.36 5.31 7.86
CA ASP A 59 -6.19 6.02 8.84
C ASP A 59 -5.80 7.49 8.98
N ILE A 60 -4.50 7.81 8.98
CA ILE A 60 -4.03 9.19 9.00
C ILE A 60 -4.52 9.95 7.77
N ASN A 61 -4.35 9.40 6.55
CA ASN A 61 -4.76 10.05 5.30
C ASN A 61 -6.29 10.24 5.22
N VAL A 62 -7.06 9.27 5.70
CA VAL A 62 -8.52 9.37 5.82
C VAL A 62 -8.92 10.49 6.78
N ASN A 63 -8.33 10.55 7.97
CA ASN A 63 -8.70 11.51 9.00
C ASN A 63 -8.23 12.94 8.71
N LEU A 64 -7.20 13.09 7.89
CA LEU A 64 -6.78 14.39 7.36
C LEU A 64 -7.66 14.89 6.21
N GLY A 65 -8.62 14.07 5.74
CA GLY A 65 -9.57 14.45 4.70
C GLY A 65 -9.01 14.36 3.27
N PHE A 66 -7.89 13.67 3.07
CA PHE A 66 -7.32 13.47 1.72
C PHE A 66 -8.15 12.47 0.88
N LEU A 67 -9.02 11.69 1.52
CA LEU A 67 -9.87 10.69 0.89
C LEU A 67 -11.35 10.94 1.23
N SER A 68 -12.19 11.18 0.23
CA SER A 68 -13.55 11.71 0.39
C SER A 68 -14.51 10.79 1.16
N LYS A 69 -14.36 9.47 1.04
CA LYS A 69 -15.26 8.48 1.69
C LYS A 69 -14.64 7.83 2.91
N GLY A 70 -13.33 7.88 3.05
CA GLY A 70 -12.62 7.44 4.23
C GLY A 70 -12.66 5.94 4.56
N HIS A 71 -13.08 5.08 3.63
CA HIS A 71 -13.06 3.65 3.87
C HIS A 71 -11.71 3.03 3.51
N ILE A 72 -11.31 2.00 4.28
CA ILE A 72 -10.08 1.25 4.06
C ILE A 72 -10.46 -0.20 3.73
N LYS A 73 -9.93 -0.72 2.63
CA LYS A 73 -10.20 -2.07 2.17
C LYS A 73 -8.91 -2.87 2.03
N PHE A 74 -8.92 -4.08 2.54
CA PHE A 74 -7.84 -5.05 2.34
C PHE A 74 -8.18 -5.97 1.18
N ALA A 75 -7.19 -6.26 0.36
CA ALA A 75 -7.32 -7.20 -0.74
C ALA A 75 -6.12 -8.15 -0.82
N LYS A 76 -6.40 -9.35 -1.30
CA LYS A 76 -5.43 -10.39 -1.63
C LYS A 76 -5.59 -10.77 -3.11
N ARG A 77 -4.69 -11.61 -3.62
CA ARG A 77 -4.76 -12.14 -4.99
C ARG A 77 -6.15 -12.68 -5.34
N SER A 78 -6.77 -13.46 -4.45
CA SER A 78 -8.10 -14.05 -4.66
C SER A 78 -9.22 -13.04 -4.85
N ASP A 79 -9.08 -11.81 -4.35
CA ASP A 79 -10.08 -10.76 -4.48
C ASP A 79 -9.99 -10.04 -5.83
N MET A 80 -8.83 -10.10 -6.47
CA MET A 80 -8.52 -9.39 -7.71
C MET A 80 -8.50 -10.30 -8.93
N ILE A 81 -7.90 -11.48 -8.83
CA ILE A 81 -7.76 -12.42 -9.94
C ILE A 81 -8.94 -13.41 -9.95
N ALA A 82 -9.49 -13.63 -11.13
CA ALA A 82 -10.59 -14.57 -11.34
C ALA A 82 -10.07 -15.98 -11.66
N GLU A 83 -10.96 -16.97 -11.55
CA GLU A 83 -10.66 -18.38 -11.86
C GLU A 83 -10.77 -18.67 -13.38
N TYR A 84 -11.52 -17.85 -14.12
CA TYR A 84 -11.79 -18.08 -15.54
C TYR A 84 -11.21 -16.97 -16.41
N LEU A 85 -10.79 -17.33 -17.63
CA LEU A 85 -10.26 -16.40 -18.62
C LEU A 85 -11.25 -15.26 -18.92
N GLY A 86 -10.73 -14.04 -19.08
CA GLY A 86 -11.51 -12.84 -19.42
C GLY A 86 -12.31 -12.24 -18.25
N GLN A 87 -12.25 -12.80 -17.07
CA GLN A 87 -12.99 -12.30 -15.90
C GLN A 87 -12.12 -11.49 -14.93
N THR A 88 -10.80 -11.61 -15.02
CA THR A 88 -9.87 -10.94 -14.10
C THR A 88 -9.95 -9.43 -14.20
N ALA A 89 -9.94 -8.87 -15.41
CA ALA A 89 -10.07 -7.43 -15.61
C ALA A 89 -11.36 -6.88 -14.98
N ILE A 90 -12.48 -7.56 -15.19
CA ILE A 90 -13.80 -7.16 -14.66
C ILE A 90 -13.80 -7.22 -13.13
N LYS A 91 -13.28 -8.30 -12.55
CA LYS A 91 -13.19 -8.50 -11.10
C LYS A 91 -12.30 -7.44 -10.44
N THR A 92 -11.12 -7.24 -11.01
CA THR A 92 -10.16 -6.20 -10.54
C THR A 92 -10.80 -4.82 -10.62
N GLN A 93 -11.39 -4.45 -11.74
CA GLN A 93 -12.03 -3.15 -11.94
C GLN A 93 -13.19 -2.91 -10.96
N LYS A 94 -14.00 -3.95 -10.69
CA LYS A 94 -15.10 -3.88 -9.71
C LYS A 94 -14.59 -3.62 -8.30
N LEU A 95 -13.52 -4.31 -7.89
CA LEU A 95 -12.88 -4.07 -6.59
C LEU A 95 -12.34 -2.64 -6.50
N LEU A 96 -11.56 -2.21 -7.50
CA LEU A 96 -10.96 -0.88 -7.54
C LEU A 96 -12.02 0.24 -7.50
N ASN A 97 -13.09 0.10 -8.29
CA ASN A 97 -14.21 1.05 -8.26
C ASN A 97 -14.88 1.13 -6.89
N SER A 98 -14.94 0.02 -6.16
CA SER A 98 -15.50 0.01 -4.80
C SER A 98 -14.59 0.69 -3.76
N CYS A 99 -13.33 0.99 -4.13
CA CYS A 99 -12.35 1.65 -3.27
C CYS A 99 -12.18 3.15 -3.57
N LYS A 100 -12.86 3.69 -4.61
CA LYS A 100 -12.82 5.14 -4.91
C LYS A 100 -13.27 5.97 -3.71
N GLY A 101 -12.53 7.00 -3.40
CA GLY A 101 -12.74 7.83 -2.22
C GLY A 101 -12.15 7.26 -0.94
N GLY A 102 -11.37 6.19 -1.04
CA GLY A 102 -10.77 5.51 0.09
C GLY A 102 -9.38 4.92 -0.19
N CYS A 103 -8.93 4.04 0.68
CA CYS A 103 -7.65 3.37 0.60
C CYS A 103 -7.82 1.88 0.32
N LEU A 104 -7.06 1.35 -0.66
CA LEU A 104 -6.90 -0.08 -0.90
C LEU A 104 -5.53 -0.53 -0.40
N ILE A 105 -5.51 -1.51 0.49
CA ILE A 105 -4.29 -2.14 0.98
C ILE A 105 -4.19 -3.53 0.34
N ILE A 106 -3.13 -3.79 -0.41
CA ILE A 106 -2.86 -5.08 -1.04
C ILE A 106 -1.71 -5.75 -0.30
N ASP A 107 -2.04 -6.77 0.46
CA ASP A 107 -1.02 -7.55 1.17
C ASP A 107 -0.46 -8.64 0.25
N GLU A 108 0.84 -8.90 0.39
CA GLU A 108 1.57 -9.82 -0.49
C GLU A 108 1.38 -9.51 -1.98
N ALA A 109 1.46 -8.22 -2.36
CA ALA A 109 1.16 -7.75 -3.71
C ALA A 109 2.03 -8.42 -4.79
N TYR A 110 3.20 -8.98 -4.45
CA TYR A 110 4.00 -9.80 -5.35
C TYR A 110 3.23 -11.03 -5.86
N SER A 111 2.24 -11.51 -5.09
CA SER A 111 1.40 -12.64 -5.51
C SER A 111 0.47 -12.31 -6.70
N LEU A 112 0.22 -11.03 -6.97
CA LEU A 112 -0.54 -10.60 -8.16
C LEU A 112 0.22 -10.83 -9.45
N GLY A 113 1.55 -10.89 -9.40
CA GLY A 113 2.40 -11.13 -10.53
C GLY A 113 3.02 -12.54 -10.55
N ASN A 114 3.84 -12.78 -11.54
CA ASN A 114 4.60 -14.01 -11.70
C ASN A 114 5.98 -13.67 -12.31
N SER A 115 7.05 -14.25 -11.78
CA SER A 115 8.41 -14.06 -12.29
C SER A 115 8.56 -14.44 -13.77
N ASP A 116 7.82 -15.45 -14.22
CA ASP A 116 7.89 -15.96 -15.59
C ASP A 116 7.11 -15.12 -16.61
N LYS A 117 6.30 -14.15 -16.14
CA LYS A 117 5.46 -13.24 -16.96
C LYS A 117 4.52 -13.95 -17.96
N ARG A 118 4.30 -15.26 -17.80
CA ARG A 118 3.46 -16.07 -18.69
C ARG A 118 2.00 -16.15 -18.27
N ASP A 119 1.70 -15.68 -17.07
CA ASP A 119 0.34 -15.69 -16.52
C ASP A 119 -0.45 -14.49 -17.06
N SER A 120 -1.35 -14.75 -18.00
CA SER A 120 -2.24 -13.74 -18.58
C SER A 120 -3.18 -13.10 -17.55
N TYR A 121 -3.60 -13.83 -16.53
CA TYR A 121 -4.44 -13.31 -15.44
C TYR A 121 -3.71 -12.25 -14.62
N SER A 122 -2.46 -12.52 -14.27
CA SER A 122 -1.60 -11.57 -13.56
C SER A 122 -1.40 -10.30 -14.37
N LYS A 123 -1.15 -10.45 -15.68
CA LYS A 123 -0.98 -9.30 -16.59
C LYS A 123 -2.24 -8.45 -16.65
N GLU A 124 -3.41 -9.06 -16.88
CA GLU A 124 -4.70 -8.34 -16.89
C GLU A 124 -4.92 -7.56 -15.57
N CYS A 125 -4.69 -8.21 -14.43
CA CYS A 125 -4.86 -7.58 -13.12
C CYS A 125 -3.95 -6.36 -12.94
N ILE A 126 -2.66 -6.51 -13.25
CA ILE A 126 -1.66 -5.45 -13.07
C ILE A 126 -1.89 -4.30 -14.05
N ASP A 127 -2.27 -4.58 -15.29
CA ASP A 127 -2.56 -3.54 -16.29
C ASP A 127 -3.78 -2.69 -15.88
N VAL A 128 -4.86 -3.34 -15.43
CA VAL A 128 -6.07 -2.65 -14.91
C VAL A 128 -5.72 -1.82 -13.66
N LEU A 129 -4.93 -2.37 -12.74
CA LEU A 129 -4.48 -1.63 -11.57
C LEU A 129 -3.65 -0.40 -11.96
N ASN A 130 -2.66 -0.56 -12.84
CA ASN A 130 -1.79 0.52 -13.29
C ASN A 130 -2.57 1.67 -13.96
N GLN A 131 -3.55 1.34 -14.79
CA GLN A 131 -4.46 2.32 -15.41
C GLN A 131 -5.27 3.05 -14.35
N PHE A 132 -5.89 2.31 -13.43
CA PHE A 132 -6.73 2.87 -12.38
C PHE A 132 -5.98 3.83 -11.45
N LEU A 133 -4.74 3.47 -11.05
CA LEU A 133 -3.86 4.33 -10.23
C LEU A 133 -3.60 5.69 -10.90
N THR A 134 -3.50 5.70 -12.22
CA THR A 134 -3.27 6.93 -12.99
C THR A 134 -4.53 7.80 -13.10
N GLU A 135 -5.68 7.17 -13.35
CA GLU A 135 -6.94 7.87 -13.61
C GLU A 135 -7.60 8.41 -12.34
N ASN A 136 -7.35 7.79 -11.19
CA ASN A 136 -8.04 8.11 -9.92
C ASN A 136 -7.11 8.68 -8.85
N LYS A 137 -6.00 9.28 -9.22
CA LYS A 137 -4.93 9.76 -8.31
C LYS A 137 -5.38 10.75 -7.24
N LYS A 138 -6.44 11.50 -7.49
CA LYS A 138 -6.90 12.59 -6.60
C LYS A 138 -7.70 12.13 -5.37
N ASP A 139 -8.39 11.00 -5.47
CA ASP A 139 -9.31 10.52 -4.43
C ASP A 139 -9.23 9.00 -4.27
N PHE A 140 -8.02 8.50 -4.35
CA PHE A 140 -7.74 7.07 -4.16
C PHE A 140 -6.29 6.86 -3.73
N MET A 141 -6.12 6.12 -2.67
CA MET A 141 -4.81 5.69 -2.17
C MET A 141 -4.67 4.18 -2.33
N CYS A 142 -3.53 3.72 -2.82
CA CYS A 142 -3.17 2.32 -2.84
C CYS A 142 -1.90 2.10 -2.02
N ILE A 143 -1.96 1.18 -1.07
CA ILE A 143 -0.79 0.73 -0.30
C ILE A 143 -0.51 -0.71 -0.68
N ILE A 144 0.68 -1.00 -1.17
CA ILE A 144 1.13 -2.37 -1.43
C ILE A 144 2.16 -2.80 -0.41
N ILE A 145 2.04 -4.04 0.03
CA ILE A 145 2.90 -4.62 1.07
C ILE A 145 3.57 -5.89 0.51
N GLY A 146 4.85 -6.07 0.83
CA GLY A 146 5.55 -7.28 0.45
C GLY A 146 7.03 -7.28 0.78
N TYR A 147 7.72 -8.30 0.25
CA TYR A 147 9.18 -8.38 0.29
C TYR A 147 9.77 -7.61 -0.88
N GLU A 148 10.81 -6.83 -0.63
CA GLU A 148 11.39 -5.93 -1.62
C GLU A 148 11.79 -6.67 -2.92
N GLU A 149 12.55 -7.76 -2.80
CA GLU A 149 13.00 -8.55 -3.95
C GLU A 149 11.82 -9.15 -4.74
N GLU A 150 10.83 -9.71 -4.03
CA GLU A 150 9.67 -10.33 -4.66
C GLU A 150 8.77 -9.29 -5.36
N LEU A 151 8.56 -8.12 -4.75
CA LEU A 151 7.82 -7.03 -5.37
C LEU A 151 8.50 -6.53 -6.64
N GLN A 152 9.82 -6.35 -6.63
CA GLN A 152 10.56 -5.96 -7.83
C GLN A 152 10.47 -7.02 -8.92
N LYS A 153 10.60 -8.29 -8.57
CA LYS A 153 10.69 -9.41 -9.49
C LYS A 153 9.33 -9.82 -10.07
N CYS A 154 8.28 -9.84 -9.23
CA CYS A 154 6.98 -10.39 -9.60
C CYS A 154 5.90 -9.33 -9.84
N PHE A 155 6.03 -8.11 -9.30
CA PHE A 155 5.02 -7.07 -9.42
C PHE A 155 5.48 -5.92 -10.32
N PHE A 156 6.51 -5.19 -9.94
CA PHE A 156 6.96 -4.01 -10.71
C PHE A 156 7.55 -4.36 -12.08
N SER A 157 8.14 -5.54 -12.23
CA SER A 157 8.71 -5.99 -13.50
C SER A 157 7.67 -6.22 -14.61
N HIS A 158 6.38 -6.36 -14.27
CA HIS A 158 5.31 -6.55 -15.25
C HIS A 158 5.04 -5.31 -16.10
N ASN A 159 5.18 -4.13 -15.51
CA ASN A 159 4.98 -2.87 -16.20
C ASN A 159 5.99 -1.81 -15.71
N PRO A 160 6.87 -1.29 -16.59
CA PRO A 160 7.89 -0.30 -16.19
C PRO A 160 7.32 1.00 -15.62
N GLY A 161 6.07 1.32 -15.96
CA GLY A 161 5.37 2.49 -15.44
C GLY A 161 4.82 2.31 -14.01
N LEU A 162 4.66 1.06 -13.57
CA LEU A 162 4.01 0.77 -12.30
C LEU A 162 4.81 1.29 -11.09
N ASP A 163 6.13 1.16 -11.13
CA ASP A 163 7.01 1.64 -10.04
C ASP A 163 6.88 3.16 -9.82
N ARG A 164 6.68 3.93 -10.89
CA ARG A 164 6.49 5.38 -10.83
C ARG A 164 5.14 5.80 -10.24
N ARG A 165 4.16 4.89 -10.14
CA ARG A 165 2.86 5.14 -9.50
C ARG A 165 2.93 5.05 -7.99
N PHE A 166 4.04 4.53 -7.44
CA PHE A 166 4.29 4.40 -6.02
C PHE A 166 5.50 5.25 -5.60
N PRO A 167 5.36 6.58 -5.49
CA PRO A 167 6.47 7.47 -5.15
C PRO A 167 6.95 7.28 -3.72
N TRP A 168 6.08 6.86 -2.81
CA TRP A 168 6.39 6.68 -1.40
C TRP A 168 6.77 5.24 -1.11
N LYS A 169 8.01 5.03 -0.66
CA LYS A 169 8.58 3.70 -0.42
C LYS A 169 9.17 3.63 0.97
N TYR A 170 8.58 2.81 1.81
CA TYR A 170 8.99 2.63 3.19
C TYR A 170 9.57 1.24 3.43
N LYS A 171 10.72 1.20 4.09
CA LYS A 171 11.37 -0.05 4.48
C LYS A 171 11.29 -0.23 5.99
N ILE A 172 10.73 -1.34 6.43
CA ILE A 172 10.65 -1.70 7.83
C ILE A 172 11.79 -2.67 8.14
N GLU A 173 12.69 -2.23 9.01
CA GLU A 173 13.76 -3.06 9.51
C GLU A 173 13.19 -4.08 10.53
N PRO A 174 13.74 -5.31 10.58
CA PRO A 174 13.30 -6.32 11.55
C PRO A 174 13.59 -5.87 12.97
N TYR A 175 12.72 -6.24 13.91
CA TYR A 175 12.91 -5.99 15.31
C TYR A 175 14.10 -6.79 15.87
N GLY A 176 14.92 -6.15 16.68
CA GLY A 176 15.95 -6.80 17.47
C GLY A 176 15.38 -7.45 18.75
N PRO A 177 16.19 -8.22 19.48
CA PRO A 177 15.74 -8.90 20.70
C PRO A 177 15.16 -7.97 21.77
N LYS A 178 15.70 -6.76 21.90
CA LYS A 178 15.22 -5.76 22.87
C LYS A 178 13.85 -5.23 22.52
N GLU A 179 13.62 -4.91 21.25
CA GLU A 179 12.33 -4.43 20.76
C GLU A 179 11.26 -5.53 20.84
N LEU A 180 11.62 -6.78 20.53
CA LEU A 180 10.71 -7.92 20.68
C LEU A 180 10.28 -8.12 22.14
N LEU A 181 11.19 -7.93 23.10
CA LEU A 181 10.85 -7.97 24.53
C LEU A 181 9.91 -6.81 24.92
N GLN A 182 10.11 -5.62 24.36
CA GLN A 182 9.21 -4.48 24.61
C GLN A 182 7.81 -4.75 24.03
N ILE A 183 7.72 -5.29 22.81
CA ILE A 183 6.45 -5.67 22.20
C ILE A 183 5.73 -6.73 23.04
N PHE A 184 6.47 -7.75 23.49
CA PHE A 184 5.92 -8.78 24.37
C PHE A 184 5.31 -8.19 25.66
N ASN A 185 6.03 -7.29 26.34
CA ASN A 185 5.57 -6.64 27.57
C ASN A 185 4.38 -5.68 27.37
N LEU A 186 4.11 -5.24 26.14
CA LEU A 186 2.93 -4.43 25.83
C LEU A 186 1.68 -5.27 25.54
N LEU A 187 1.87 -6.54 25.17
CA LEU A 187 0.77 -7.44 24.82
C LEU A 187 0.26 -8.27 26.00
N PHE A 188 1.05 -8.38 27.05
CA PHE A 188 0.77 -9.16 28.27
C PHE A 188 0.98 -8.35 29.55
#